data_d8433bcab7696c5a8601add74d686b36
#
_entry.id   d8433bcab7696c5a8601add74d686b36
#
_cell.length_a   1.000
_cell.length_b   1.000
_cell.length_c   1.000
_cell.angle_alpha   90.00
_cell.angle_beta   90.00
_cell.angle_gamma   90.00
#
_symmetry.space_group_name_H-M   'P 1'
#
loop_
_entity.id
_entity.type
_entity.pdbx_description
1 polymer ?
#
loop_
_entity_poly.entity_id
_entity_poly.type
_entity_poly.pdbx_seq_one_letter_code
_entity_poly.pdbx_strand_id
1 'polypeptide(L)'
;MKIGALVIAAGLALPALPAIAEPISLAGDELRQAISGKTVYLNVSGFELPIRYSPNGRMSGTIGAVAASFGRGDGTSDRGKWWVASDQLWQKWSSWMDGQSYCYRLIRTGNSVQWTSNDGRSGTARIGG
;
A
#
# COMPACT_ATOMS: atom_id res chain seq x y z
N MET A 1 -4.49 -19.11 58.98
CA MET A 1 -4.47 -18.82 58.52
C MET A 1 -4.44 -18.55 57.52
N LYS A 2 -4.57 -18.34 56.96
CA LYS A 2 -4.44 -18.01 56.12
C LYS A 2 -4.74 -17.47 55.21
N ILE A 3 -4.79 -17.28 54.69
CA ILE A 3 -4.94 -16.78 53.95
C ILE A 3 -5.01 -16.36 53.05
N GLY A 4 -5.10 -16.12 52.71
CA GLY A 4 -4.99 -15.65 51.85
C GLY A 4 -5.15 -15.20 50.96
N ALA A 5 -5.13 -15.24 50.58
CA ALA A 5 -5.13 -14.77 49.71
C ALA A 5 -5.41 -14.43 48.72
N LEU A 6 -5.58 -14.26 48.43
CA LEU A 6 -5.63 -13.90 47.60
C LEU A 6 -6.00 -13.43 46.67
N VAL A 7 -6.13 -13.39 46.35
CA VAL A 7 -6.38 -13.00 45.58
C VAL A 7 -6.49 -12.55 44.69
N ILE A 8 -6.41 -12.38 44.43
CA ILE A 8 -6.46 -11.92 43.69
C ILE A 8 -6.73 -11.56 42.81
N ALA A 9 -6.83 -11.36 42.65
CA ALA A 9 -7.08 -10.99 41.91
C ALA A 9 -7.33 -10.59 41.06
N ALA A 10 -7.22 -10.60 41.11
CA ALA A 10 -7.39 -10.43 40.42
C ALA A 10 -7.89 -10.00 39.40
N GLY A 11 -8.35 -10.09 39.24
CA GLY A 11 -8.96 -9.94 38.17
C GLY A 11 -8.97 -8.79 37.45
N LEU A 12 -8.26 -8.52 37.30
CA LEU A 12 -8.16 -7.60 36.71
C LEU A 12 -8.36 -7.68 35.40
N ALA A 13 -9.25 -8.14 34.93
CA ALA A 13 -9.59 -8.13 33.56
C ALA A 13 -9.69 -6.74 33.10
N LEU A 14 -8.62 -6.21 32.72
CA LEU A 14 -8.66 -4.95 32.03
C LEU A 14 -9.34 -5.16 30.70
N PRO A 15 -10.25 -4.29 30.30
CA PRO A 15 -10.78 -4.38 28.95
C PRO A 15 -9.63 -4.27 27.98
N ALA A 16 -9.59 -5.20 27.04
CA ALA A 16 -8.58 -5.15 26.00
C ALA A 16 -8.79 -3.88 25.20
N LEU A 17 -7.79 -3.03 25.16
CA LEU A 17 -7.83 -1.88 24.28
C LEU A 17 -7.79 -2.37 22.84
N PRO A 18 -8.52 -1.73 21.92
CA PRO A 18 -8.42 -2.11 20.53
C PRO A 18 -6.98 -1.99 20.07
N ALA A 19 -6.53 -2.99 19.39
CA ALA A 19 -5.20 -2.97 18.85
C ALA A 19 -5.11 -1.85 17.81
N ILE A 20 -4.19 -0.93 18.03
CA ILE A 20 -3.92 0.13 17.06
C ILE A 20 -2.80 -0.37 16.18
N ALA A 21 -3.04 -0.39 14.87
CA ALA A 21 -2.00 -0.78 13.94
C ALA A 21 -0.88 0.27 13.96
N GLU A 22 0.34 -0.20 14.11
CA GLU A 22 1.49 0.68 14.10
C GLU A 22 2.03 0.79 12.69
N PRO A 23 2.59 1.95 12.31
CA PRO A 23 3.21 2.11 11.01
C PRO A 23 4.39 1.17 10.84
N ILE A 24 4.45 0.50 9.71
CA ILE A 24 5.53 -0.40 9.36
C ILE A 24 6.12 0.04 8.05
N SER A 25 7.43 0.29 8.05
CA SER A 25 8.15 0.55 6.82
C SER A 25 8.34 -0.79 6.10
N LEU A 26 7.73 -0.93 4.94
CA LEU A 26 7.80 -2.19 4.18
C LEU A 26 9.14 -2.32 3.50
N ALA A 27 9.75 -3.50 3.61
CA ALA A 27 11.08 -3.74 3.10
C ALA A 27 11.22 -5.19 2.62
N GLY A 28 12.09 -5.41 1.64
CA GLY A 28 12.47 -6.73 1.18
C GLY A 28 11.30 -7.64 0.85
N ASP A 29 11.35 -8.85 1.37
CA ASP A 29 10.30 -9.85 1.12
C ASP A 29 8.95 -9.43 1.67
N GLU A 30 8.94 -8.72 2.77
CA GLU A 30 7.72 -8.20 3.36
C GLU A 30 7.00 -7.24 2.41
N LEU A 31 7.78 -6.37 1.78
CA LEU A 31 7.25 -5.46 0.78
C LEU A 31 6.68 -6.23 -0.41
N ARG A 32 7.43 -7.22 -0.90
CA ARG A 32 6.97 -8.04 -2.01
C ARG A 32 5.68 -8.76 -1.67
N GLN A 33 5.59 -9.36 -0.49
CA GLN A 33 4.40 -10.08 -0.06
C GLN A 33 3.19 -9.16 0.11
N ALA A 34 3.43 -7.95 0.57
CA ALA A 34 2.35 -7.00 0.76
C ALA A 34 1.70 -6.57 -0.56
N ILE A 35 2.46 -6.58 -1.63
CA ILE A 35 2.03 -6.03 -2.93
C ILE A 35 1.68 -7.13 -3.93
N SER A 36 2.41 -8.25 -3.91
CA SER A 36 2.24 -9.30 -4.91
C SER A 36 0.83 -9.90 -4.88
N GLY A 37 0.19 -9.92 -6.02
CA GLY A 37 -1.16 -10.46 -6.15
C GLY A 37 -2.25 -9.54 -5.62
N LYS A 38 -1.91 -8.31 -5.27
CA LYS A 38 -2.88 -7.37 -4.69
C LYS A 38 -3.26 -6.29 -5.67
N THR A 39 -4.41 -5.70 -5.41
CA THR A 39 -4.81 -4.45 -6.05
C THR A 39 -4.57 -3.34 -5.05
N VAL A 40 -3.79 -2.35 -5.43
CA VAL A 40 -3.53 -1.18 -4.63
C VAL A 40 -4.33 -0.03 -5.20
N TYR A 41 -5.09 0.63 -4.36
CA TYR A 41 -5.93 1.74 -4.78
C TYR A 41 -5.21 3.03 -4.45
N LEU A 42 -4.62 3.62 -5.46
CA LEU A 42 -3.87 4.85 -5.34
C LEU A 42 -4.82 6.03 -5.24
N ASN A 43 -4.61 6.88 -4.25
CA ASN A 43 -5.41 8.10 -4.13
C ASN A 43 -4.83 9.17 -5.06
N VAL A 44 -5.62 9.58 -6.03
CA VAL A 44 -5.23 10.63 -6.97
C VAL A 44 -6.31 11.70 -6.91
N SER A 45 -6.02 12.79 -6.21
CA SER A 45 -6.94 13.94 -6.09
C SER A 45 -8.35 13.53 -5.66
N GLY A 46 -8.44 12.61 -4.71
CA GLY A 46 -9.72 12.14 -4.19
C GLY A 46 -10.32 10.97 -4.95
N PHE A 47 -9.77 10.59 -6.08
CA PHE A 47 -10.19 9.40 -6.81
C PHE A 47 -9.25 8.24 -6.50
N GLU A 48 -9.78 7.03 -6.58
CA GLU A 48 -8.94 5.85 -6.43
C GLU A 48 -8.60 5.28 -7.80
N LEU A 49 -7.31 5.10 -8.02
CA LEU A 49 -6.80 4.45 -9.23
C LEU A 49 -6.36 3.04 -8.84
N PRO A 50 -7.07 2.01 -9.30
CA PRO A 50 -6.66 0.64 -8.98
C PRO A 50 -5.47 0.22 -9.82
N ILE A 51 -4.44 -0.28 -9.13
CA ILE A 51 -3.25 -0.83 -9.76
C ILE A 51 -3.14 -2.28 -9.31
N ARG A 52 -3.16 -3.18 -10.26
CA ARG A 52 -3.01 -4.61 -10.00
C ARG A 52 -1.54 -4.99 -10.13
N TYR A 53 -0.99 -5.57 -9.09
CA TYR A 53 0.40 -6.05 -9.08
C TYR A 53 0.38 -7.57 -9.15
N SER A 54 0.71 -8.12 -10.29
CA SER A 54 0.70 -9.56 -10.48
C SER A 54 1.97 -10.21 -9.94
N PRO A 55 1.88 -11.45 -9.44
CA PRO A 55 3.07 -12.11 -8.86
C PRO A 55 4.23 -12.28 -9.85
N ASN A 56 3.94 -12.24 -11.14
CA ASN A 56 4.97 -12.40 -12.17
C ASN A 56 5.74 -11.12 -12.49
N GLY A 57 5.52 -10.05 -11.71
CA GLY A 57 6.22 -8.78 -11.95
C GLY A 57 5.55 -7.86 -12.95
N ARG A 58 4.35 -8.19 -13.37
CA ARG A 58 3.58 -7.31 -14.25
C ARG A 58 2.59 -6.49 -13.42
N MET A 59 2.26 -5.33 -13.92
CA MET A 59 1.23 -4.51 -13.30
C MET A 59 0.33 -3.91 -14.36
N SER A 60 -0.86 -3.53 -13.96
CA SER A 60 -1.82 -2.87 -14.82
C SER A 60 -2.60 -1.84 -14.01
N GLY A 61 -3.03 -0.80 -14.67
CA GLY A 61 -3.83 0.25 -14.05
C GLY A 61 -4.93 0.69 -14.97
N THR A 62 -6.03 1.16 -14.39
CA THR A 62 -7.16 1.65 -15.13
C THR A 62 -7.66 2.93 -14.48
N ILE A 63 -7.75 3.98 -15.27
CA ILE A 63 -8.32 5.25 -14.82
C ILE A 63 -9.82 5.17 -15.05
N GLY A 64 -10.60 5.47 -14.02
CA GLY A 64 -12.05 5.44 -14.15
C GLY A 64 -12.57 6.50 -15.11
N ALA A 65 -13.84 6.37 -15.48
CA ALA A 65 -14.48 7.24 -16.46
C ALA A 65 -14.40 8.73 -16.07
N VAL A 66 -14.44 9.01 -14.77
CA VAL A 66 -14.37 10.41 -14.30
C VAL A 66 -13.00 11.00 -14.62
N ALA A 67 -11.95 10.27 -14.35
CA ALA A 67 -10.60 10.73 -14.65
C ALA A 67 -10.36 10.80 -16.16
N ALA A 68 -10.94 9.90 -16.91
CA ALA A 68 -10.84 9.91 -18.37
C ALA A 68 -11.46 11.17 -18.97
N SER A 69 -12.46 11.73 -18.31
CA SER A 69 -13.14 12.93 -18.79
C SER A 69 -12.26 14.18 -18.72
N PHE A 70 -11.12 14.11 -18.06
CA PHE A 70 -10.17 15.22 -18.06
C PHE A 70 -9.34 15.30 -19.35
N GLY A 71 -9.66 14.50 -20.34
CA GLY A 71 -9.14 14.68 -21.67
C GLY A 71 -7.70 14.27 -21.89
N ARG A 72 -7.19 13.40 -21.07
CA ARG A 72 -5.85 12.86 -21.29
C ARG A 72 -5.87 11.88 -22.44
N GLY A 73 -5.07 12.16 -23.46
CA GLY A 73 -5.03 11.35 -24.65
C GLY A 73 -4.31 10.01 -24.49
N ASP A 74 -3.78 9.72 -23.32
CA ASP A 74 -2.94 8.55 -23.08
C ASP A 74 -3.72 7.27 -22.85
N GLY A 75 -5.04 7.34 -23.02
CA GLY A 75 -5.89 6.19 -22.78
C GLY A 75 -6.20 6.01 -21.31
N THR A 76 -7.16 5.13 -21.06
CA THR A 76 -7.69 4.91 -19.71
C THR A 76 -7.01 3.77 -18.98
N SER A 77 -6.09 3.08 -19.61
CA SER A 77 -5.38 1.97 -18.98
C SER A 77 -3.96 1.88 -19.49
N ASP A 78 -3.11 1.29 -18.68
CA ASP A 78 -1.74 1.05 -19.05
C ASP A 78 -1.25 -0.22 -18.36
N ARG A 79 -0.13 -0.72 -18.83
CA ARG A 79 0.55 -1.87 -18.27
C ARG A 79 1.97 -1.51 -17.97
N GLY A 80 2.58 -2.27 -17.09
CA GLY A 80 3.96 -2.03 -16.75
C GLY A 80 4.57 -3.20 -16.01
N LYS A 81 5.69 -2.91 -15.39
CA LYS A 81 6.47 -3.87 -14.63
C LYS A 81 6.72 -3.33 -13.24
N TRP A 82 6.81 -4.23 -12.27
CA TRP A 82 7.16 -3.86 -10.91
C TRP A 82 8.16 -4.86 -10.36
N TRP A 83 8.96 -4.39 -9.45
CA TRP A 83 9.93 -5.24 -8.76
C TRP A 83 10.31 -4.56 -7.44
N VAL A 84 10.96 -5.32 -6.57
CA VAL A 84 11.43 -4.80 -5.28
C VAL A 84 12.95 -4.83 -5.30
N ALA A 85 13.55 -3.70 -4.96
CA ALA A 85 15.00 -3.58 -4.86
C ALA A 85 15.31 -2.47 -3.86
N SER A 86 16.34 -2.66 -3.06
CA SER A 86 16.78 -1.67 -2.06
C SER A 86 15.65 -1.23 -1.15
N ASP A 87 14.80 -2.17 -0.76
CA ASP A 87 13.66 -1.93 0.14
C ASP A 87 12.67 -0.91 -0.41
N GLN A 88 12.58 -0.83 -1.71
CA GLN A 88 11.67 0.07 -2.38
C GLN A 88 10.89 -0.68 -3.45
N LEU A 89 9.68 -0.20 -3.70
CA LEU A 89 8.86 -0.70 -4.79
C LEU A 89 9.22 0.07 -6.05
N TRP A 90 9.74 -0.62 -7.02
CA TRP A 90 10.07 -0.05 -8.32
C TRP A 90 8.98 -0.36 -9.31
N GLN A 91 8.70 0.58 -10.18
CA GLN A 91 7.73 0.35 -11.25
C GLN A 91 8.05 1.19 -12.47
N LYS A 92 7.61 0.68 -13.61
CA LYS A 92 7.81 1.33 -14.89
C LYS A 92 6.58 1.03 -15.73
N TRP A 93 5.85 2.07 -16.07
CA TRP A 93 4.70 1.97 -16.95
C TRP A 93 5.16 1.96 -18.41
N SER A 94 4.32 1.44 -19.29
CA SER A 94 4.61 1.48 -20.72
C SER A 94 4.49 2.88 -21.27
N SER A 95 3.44 3.58 -20.89
CA SER A 95 3.15 4.94 -21.40
C SER A 95 3.00 5.95 -20.30
N TRP A 96 2.29 5.60 -19.23
CA TRP A 96 2.09 6.53 -18.12
C TRP A 96 3.42 6.94 -17.52
N MET A 97 3.48 8.18 -17.04
CA MET A 97 4.68 8.74 -16.41
C MET A 97 5.90 8.69 -17.34
N ASP A 98 5.63 8.90 -18.63
CA ASP A 98 6.63 8.94 -19.68
C ASP A 98 7.45 7.65 -19.79
N GLY A 99 6.92 6.53 -19.31
CA GLY A 99 7.61 5.26 -19.34
C GLY A 99 8.89 5.22 -18.51
N GLN A 100 9.03 6.11 -17.55
CA GLN A 100 10.22 6.18 -16.70
C GLN A 100 10.08 5.25 -15.51
N SER A 101 11.21 4.81 -14.98
CA SER A 101 11.21 4.01 -13.75
C SER A 101 11.15 4.94 -12.54
N TYR A 102 10.30 4.58 -11.60
CA TYR A 102 10.19 5.28 -10.32
C TYR A 102 10.24 4.28 -9.20
N CYS A 103 10.72 4.72 -8.05
CA CYS A 103 10.68 3.86 -6.87
C CYS A 103 10.02 4.59 -5.70
N TYR A 104 9.45 3.79 -4.83
CA TYR A 104 8.61 4.28 -3.75
C TYR A 104 8.96 3.59 -2.45
N ARG A 105 9.07 4.36 -1.39
CA ARG A 105 9.07 3.83 -0.04
C ARG A 105 7.64 3.76 0.44
N LEU A 106 7.29 2.65 1.06
CA LEU A 106 5.92 2.43 1.54
C LEU A 106 5.92 2.27 3.04
N ILE A 107 5.08 3.05 3.70
CA ILE A 107 4.82 2.90 5.13
C ILE A 107 3.38 2.46 5.27
N ARG A 108 3.19 1.30 5.86
CA ARG A 108 1.90 0.66 5.97
C ARG A 108 1.34 0.76 7.38
N THR A 109 0.08 1.13 7.50
CA THR A 109 -0.66 1.12 8.75
C THR A 109 -1.98 0.42 8.46
N GLY A 110 -2.12 -0.83 8.94
CA GLY A 110 -3.26 -1.64 8.53
C GLY A 110 -3.24 -1.86 7.02
N ASN A 111 -4.27 -1.45 6.32
CA ASN A 111 -4.33 -1.52 4.86
C ASN A 111 -4.03 -0.18 4.20
N SER A 112 -3.75 0.84 4.99
CA SER A 112 -3.38 2.15 4.46
C SER A 112 -1.89 2.24 4.23
N VAL A 113 -1.50 2.92 3.17
CA VAL A 113 -0.11 3.09 2.80
C VAL A 113 0.16 4.56 2.55
N GLN A 114 1.25 5.05 3.12
CA GLN A 114 1.84 6.33 2.74
C GLN A 114 3.05 6.03 1.89
N TRP A 115 3.14 6.67 0.75
CA TRP A 115 4.26 6.44 -0.15
C TRP A 115 5.02 7.73 -0.42
N THR A 116 6.31 7.56 -0.67
CA THR A 116 7.19 8.66 -1.07
C THR A 116 8.01 8.18 -2.25
N SER A 117 8.03 8.95 -3.31
CA SER A 117 8.77 8.57 -4.51
C SER A 117 10.15 9.20 -4.54
N ASN A 118 11.00 8.66 -5.40
CA ASN A 118 12.36 9.15 -5.55
C ASN A 118 12.45 10.55 -6.15
N ASP A 119 11.36 11.04 -6.75
CA ASP A 119 11.30 12.41 -7.28
C ASP A 119 10.68 13.40 -6.29
N GLY A 120 10.50 13.00 -5.03
CA GLY A 120 10.01 13.89 -3.99
C GLY A 120 8.51 13.99 -3.86
N ARG A 121 7.75 13.24 -4.65
CA ARG A 121 6.30 13.22 -4.49
C ARG A 121 5.91 12.26 -3.37
N SER A 122 4.76 12.48 -2.82
CA SER A 122 4.21 11.61 -1.78
C SER A 122 2.70 11.55 -1.91
N GLY A 123 2.11 10.56 -1.29
CA GLY A 123 0.68 10.39 -1.31
C GLY A 123 0.24 9.20 -0.47
N THR A 124 -1.00 8.80 -0.68
CA THR A 124 -1.61 7.71 0.06
C THR A 124 -2.22 6.69 -0.89
N ALA A 125 -2.37 5.49 -0.39
CA ALA A 125 -3.00 4.39 -1.10
C ALA A 125 -3.56 3.42 -0.08
N ARG A 126 -4.34 2.45 -0.53
CA ARG A 126 -4.76 1.34 0.32
C ARG A 126 -4.57 0.04 -0.43
N ILE A 127 -4.22 -1.00 0.31
CA ILE A 127 -4.00 -2.31 -0.25
C ILE A 127 -5.31 -3.09 -0.16
N GLY A 128 -5.80 -3.55 -1.30
CA GLY A 128 -6.96 -4.39 -1.38
C GLY A 128 -6.58 -5.86 -1.45
N GLY A 129 -7.56 -6.72 -1.35
CA GLY A 129 -7.37 -8.15 -1.42
C GLY A 129 -7.20 -8.69 -2.83
#